data_8fd0136171fc791513b2f50bcfb3be58
#
_entry.id   8fd0136171fc791513b2f50bcfb3be58
#
_cell.length_a   1.000
_cell.length_b   1.000
_cell.length_c   1.000
_cell.angle_alpha   90.00
_cell.angle_beta   90.00
_cell.angle_gamma   90.00
#
_symmetry.space_group_name_H-M   'P 1'
#
loop_
_entity.id
_entity.type
_entity.pdbx_description
1 polymer ?
#
loop_
_entity_poly.entity_id
_entity_poly.type
_entity_poly.pdbx_seq_one_letter_code
_entity_poly.pdbx_strand_id
1 'polypeptide(L)'
;MPCFKQVQVQIFIPKIPINSSPLGLANLSKPVIGSLHGPVAGAGVSLALNNDYTIAADTTTFTLAYIFLGTIPDGGSTYLLPRIVGRRKALELALLSEPLDAAGALEAGLINRVVAADALDSETMALAEKLARGPTHAYAATRRLINESF
;
A
#
# COMPACT_ATOMS: atom_id res chain seq x y z
N MET A 1 -26.31 8.95 -3.67
CA MET A 1 -25.01 8.29 -3.95
C MET A 1 -23.91 9.32 -3.71
N PRO A 2 -23.08 9.22 -2.69
CA PRO A 2 -21.98 10.14 -2.51
C PRO A 2 -20.91 9.83 -3.54
N CYS A 3 -20.49 10.86 -4.27
CA CYS A 3 -19.45 10.87 -5.27
C CYS A 3 -18.14 10.34 -4.65
N PHE A 4 -17.61 9.24 -5.17
CA PHE A 4 -16.28 8.76 -4.84
C PHE A 4 -15.26 9.83 -5.28
N LYS A 5 -14.75 10.60 -4.32
CA LYS A 5 -13.60 11.47 -4.56
C LYS A 5 -12.41 10.57 -4.89
N GLN A 6 -11.77 10.88 -6.00
CA GLN A 6 -10.64 10.14 -6.57
C GLN A 6 -9.60 9.78 -5.50
N VAL A 7 -9.31 8.49 -5.41
CA VAL A 7 -8.13 7.97 -4.69
C VAL A 7 -6.90 8.38 -5.51
N GLN A 8 -6.09 9.27 -5.00
CA GLN A 8 -4.76 9.51 -5.55
C GLN A 8 -3.76 8.62 -4.81
N VAL A 9 -3.40 7.51 -5.41
CA VAL A 9 -2.21 6.75 -5.03
C VAL A 9 -1.06 7.35 -5.82
N GLN A 10 -0.25 8.19 -5.21
CA GLN A 10 1.00 8.64 -5.82
C GLN A 10 2.05 7.56 -5.59
N ILE A 11 2.28 6.75 -6.62
CA ILE A 11 3.42 5.83 -6.65
C ILE A 11 4.58 6.60 -7.28
N PHE A 12 5.57 6.97 -6.48
CA PHE A 12 6.77 7.64 -6.97
C PHE A 12 7.69 6.62 -7.64
N ILE A 13 7.46 6.39 -8.94
CA ILE A 13 8.34 5.60 -9.80
C ILE A 13 8.90 6.54 -10.86
N PRO A 14 10.22 6.75 -10.94
CA PRO A 14 10.78 7.54 -12.03
C PRO A 14 10.49 6.84 -13.37
N LYS A 15 9.60 7.41 -14.18
CA LYS A 15 9.31 7.10 -15.59
C LYS A 15 9.13 5.60 -15.91
N ILE A 16 8.08 4.97 -15.38
CA ILE A 16 7.59 3.71 -15.92
C ILE A 16 6.15 3.94 -16.41
N PRO A 17 5.81 3.59 -17.66
CA PRO A 17 4.42 3.61 -18.11
C PRO A 17 3.64 2.62 -17.23
N ILE A 18 2.61 3.13 -16.56
CA ILE A 18 1.77 2.37 -15.62
C ILE A 18 0.84 1.45 -16.44
N ASN A 19 1.38 0.36 -16.98
CA ASN A 19 0.65 -0.88 -17.17
C ASN A 19 0.86 -1.75 -15.94
N SER A 20 0.74 -1.13 -14.77
CA SER A 20 1.05 -1.74 -13.49
C SER A 20 -0.14 -2.54 -12.99
N SER A 21 -0.21 -3.78 -13.45
CA SER A 21 -0.80 -4.83 -12.64
C SER A 21 0.00 -4.92 -11.31
N PRO A 22 -0.58 -5.35 -10.18
CA PRO A 22 0.16 -5.62 -8.95
C PRO A 22 1.43 -6.46 -9.16
N LEU A 23 1.41 -7.38 -10.13
CA LEU A 23 2.59 -8.16 -10.57
C LEU A 23 3.70 -7.29 -11.17
N GLY A 24 3.36 -6.19 -11.83
CA GLY A 24 4.36 -5.25 -12.36
C GLY A 24 5.12 -4.54 -11.23
N LEU A 25 4.43 -4.15 -10.15
CA LEU A 25 5.05 -3.54 -8.96
C LEU A 25 5.97 -4.55 -8.25
N ALA A 26 5.55 -5.79 -8.11
CA ALA A 26 6.34 -6.85 -7.47
C ALA A 26 7.67 -7.10 -8.19
N ASN A 27 7.72 -6.96 -9.53
CA ASN A 27 8.90 -7.24 -10.35
C ASN A 27 9.84 -6.04 -10.55
N LEU A 28 9.55 -4.89 -9.95
CA LEU A 28 10.45 -3.74 -10.07
C LEU A 28 11.78 -4.02 -9.37
N SER A 29 12.88 -3.58 -9.99
CA SER A 29 14.24 -3.67 -9.43
C SER A 29 14.60 -2.51 -8.50
N LYS A 30 13.62 -1.74 -8.04
CA LYS A 30 13.79 -0.57 -7.17
C LYS A 30 12.75 -0.62 -6.06
N PRO A 31 13.06 -0.09 -4.86
CA PRO A 31 12.08 0.07 -3.81
C PRO A 31 10.86 0.89 -4.26
N VAL A 32 9.68 0.46 -3.86
CA VAL A 32 8.40 1.12 -4.12
C VAL A 32 7.88 1.73 -2.83
N ILE A 33 7.65 3.04 -2.83
CA ILE A 33 7.12 3.77 -1.68
C ILE A 33 5.68 4.17 -2.00
N GLY A 34 4.74 3.77 -1.15
CA GLY A 34 3.37 4.26 -1.17
C GLY A 34 3.26 5.54 -0.34
N SER A 35 2.67 6.59 -0.94
CA SER A 35 2.29 7.83 -0.27
C SER A 35 0.77 7.92 -0.33
N LEU A 36 0.10 7.77 0.81
CA LEU A 36 -1.35 7.59 0.85
C LEU A 36 -2.03 8.71 1.62
N HIS A 37 -3.12 9.24 1.07
CA HIS A 37 -3.98 10.18 1.75
C HIS A 37 -5.46 9.95 1.42
N GLY A 38 -6.35 10.38 2.32
CA GLY A 38 -7.79 10.23 2.13
C GLY A 38 -8.23 8.75 2.11
N PRO A 39 -9.41 8.45 1.55
CA PRO A 39 -9.94 7.08 1.51
C PRO A 39 -9.16 6.19 0.54
N VAL A 40 -8.58 5.12 1.03
CA VAL A 40 -7.94 4.04 0.25
C VAL A 40 -8.89 2.84 0.26
N ALA A 41 -9.55 2.59 -0.88
CA ALA A 41 -10.62 1.60 -0.94
C ALA A 41 -10.44 0.58 -2.06
N GLY A 42 -10.90 -0.65 -1.84
CA GLY A 42 -10.91 -1.72 -2.85
C GLY A 42 -9.53 -1.96 -3.46
N ALA A 43 -9.40 -1.80 -4.78
CA ALA A 43 -8.15 -1.94 -5.50
C ALA A 43 -7.03 -1.00 -5.01
N GLY A 44 -7.37 0.15 -4.40
CA GLY A 44 -6.41 1.03 -3.76
C GLY A 44 -5.70 0.35 -2.58
N VAL A 45 -6.41 -0.45 -1.78
CA VAL A 45 -5.78 -1.27 -0.72
C VAL A 45 -4.87 -2.31 -1.34
N SER A 46 -5.31 -2.99 -2.42
CA SER A 46 -4.49 -3.99 -3.12
C SER A 46 -3.18 -3.38 -3.64
N LEU A 47 -3.22 -2.16 -4.18
CA LEU A 47 -2.02 -1.42 -4.59
C LEU A 47 -1.13 -1.06 -3.40
N ALA A 48 -1.72 -0.62 -2.28
CA ALA A 48 -0.98 -0.29 -1.06
C ALA A 48 -0.22 -1.51 -0.50
N LEU A 49 -0.81 -2.71 -0.55
CA LEU A 49 -0.19 -3.97 -0.12
C LEU A 49 1.03 -4.38 -0.97
N ASN A 50 1.14 -3.89 -2.19
CA ASN A 50 2.24 -4.18 -3.10
C ASN A 50 3.43 -3.20 -2.97
N ASN A 51 3.34 -2.21 -2.09
CA ASN A 51 4.45 -1.31 -1.80
C ASN A 51 5.46 -1.97 -0.85
N ASP A 52 6.72 -1.61 -0.96
CA ASP A 52 7.76 -2.08 -0.03
C ASP A 52 7.77 -1.24 1.26
N TYR A 53 7.35 0.01 1.15
CA TYR A 53 7.19 0.91 2.29
C TYR A 53 6.01 1.85 2.06
N THR A 54 5.13 1.98 3.04
CA THR A 54 3.94 2.82 2.92
C THR A 54 3.91 3.86 4.02
N ILE A 55 3.79 5.13 3.62
CA ILE A 55 3.55 6.28 4.49
C ILE A 55 2.13 6.75 4.22
N ALA A 56 1.36 6.98 5.27
CA ALA A 56 0.00 7.50 5.16
C ALA A 56 -0.15 8.79 5.96
N ALA A 57 -1.00 9.69 5.46
CA ALA A 57 -1.48 10.81 6.26
C ALA A 57 -2.33 10.29 7.43
N ASP A 58 -2.35 11.02 8.53
CA ASP A 58 -3.16 10.74 9.72
C ASP A 58 -4.68 10.71 9.44
N THR A 59 -5.10 11.35 8.36
CA THR A 59 -6.49 11.39 7.86
C THR A 59 -6.86 10.25 6.92
N THR A 60 -5.91 9.33 6.64
CA THR A 60 -6.13 8.20 5.73
C THR A 60 -7.00 7.13 6.35
N THR A 61 -7.90 6.56 5.55
CA THR A 61 -8.73 5.41 5.94
C THR A 61 -8.60 4.29 4.90
N PHE A 62 -8.68 3.05 5.36
CA PHE A 62 -8.55 1.85 4.52
C PHE A 62 -9.83 1.03 4.58
N THR A 63 -10.37 0.63 3.42
CA THR A 63 -11.58 -0.20 3.34
C THR A 63 -11.48 -1.16 2.18
N LEU A 64 -11.63 -2.45 2.41
CA LEU A 64 -11.60 -3.42 1.28
C LEU A 64 -12.79 -3.26 0.35
N ALA A 65 -13.97 -2.95 0.87
CA ALA A 65 -15.19 -2.55 0.15
C ALA A 65 -15.78 -3.56 -0.85
N TYR A 66 -15.11 -4.66 -1.16
CA TYR A 66 -15.55 -5.63 -2.18
C TYR A 66 -16.86 -6.32 -1.81
N ILE A 67 -17.08 -6.60 -0.52
CA ILE A 67 -18.29 -7.26 -0.05
C ILE A 67 -19.55 -6.45 -0.33
N PHE A 68 -19.46 -5.12 -0.37
CA PHE A 68 -20.57 -4.24 -0.71
C PHE A 68 -21.01 -4.36 -2.17
N LEU A 69 -20.13 -4.88 -3.02
CA LEU A 69 -20.37 -5.16 -4.44
C LEU A 69 -20.69 -6.65 -4.69
N GLY A 70 -20.74 -7.47 -3.65
CA GLY A 70 -20.94 -8.93 -3.78
C GLY A 70 -19.80 -9.64 -4.51
N THR A 71 -18.57 -9.08 -4.47
CA THR A 71 -17.38 -9.64 -5.13
C THR A 71 -16.26 -9.92 -4.13
N ILE A 72 -15.21 -10.54 -4.60
CA ILE A 72 -14.04 -10.92 -3.80
C ILE A 72 -12.89 -9.91 -3.97
N PRO A 73 -12.00 -9.73 -2.98
CA PRO A 73 -10.81 -8.92 -3.12
C PRO A 73 -9.90 -9.42 -4.25
N ASP A 74 -9.43 -8.48 -5.09
CA ASP A 74 -8.55 -8.71 -6.23
C ASP A 74 -7.12 -8.19 -5.98
N GLY A 75 -6.33 -8.02 -7.06
CA GLY A 75 -5.01 -7.39 -7.03
C GLY A 75 -4.00 -8.06 -6.09
N GLY A 76 -4.20 -9.34 -5.74
CA GLY A 76 -3.33 -10.08 -4.83
C GLY A 76 -3.63 -9.84 -3.34
N SER A 77 -4.66 -9.07 -2.98
CA SER A 77 -4.97 -8.78 -1.58
C SER A 77 -5.29 -10.03 -0.77
N THR A 78 -5.96 -11.03 -1.34
CA THR A 78 -6.22 -12.31 -0.64
C THR A 78 -4.95 -13.11 -0.33
N TYR A 79 -3.86 -12.85 -1.06
CA TYR A 79 -2.55 -13.43 -0.83
C TYR A 79 -1.71 -12.60 0.15
N LEU A 80 -1.59 -11.28 -0.10
CA LEU A 80 -0.72 -10.39 0.66
C LEU A 80 -1.28 -10.01 2.03
N LEU A 81 -2.57 -9.65 2.10
CA LEU A 81 -3.17 -9.14 3.33
C LEU A 81 -2.99 -10.09 4.52
N PRO A 82 -3.34 -11.40 4.45
CA PRO A 82 -3.15 -12.30 5.59
C PRO A 82 -1.69 -12.54 5.97
N ARG A 83 -0.75 -12.29 5.06
CA ARG A 83 0.69 -12.37 5.34
C ARG A 83 1.21 -11.13 6.05
N ILE A 84 0.59 -9.99 5.82
CA ILE A 84 0.96 -8.71 6.42
C ILE A 84 0.30 -8.56 7.80
N VAL A 85 -1.03 -8.69 7.90
CA VAL A 85 -1.78 -8.41 9.14
C VAL A 85 -2.21 -9.66 9.90
N GLY A 86 -1.84 -10.83 9.42
CA GLY A 86 -2.31 -12.11 9.97
C GLY A 86 -3.72 -12.48 9.51
N ARG A 87 -4.01 -13.81 9.52
CA ARG A 87 -5.26 -14.36 8.97
C ARG A 87 -6.52 -13.80 9.61
N ARG A 88 -6.53 -13.59 10.93
CA ARG A 88 -7.74 -13.14 11.63
C ARG A 88 -8.10 -11.70 11.26
N LYS A 89 -7.13 -10.80 11.28
CA LYS A 89 -7.35 -9.39 10.90
C LYS A 89 -7.68 -9.25 9.42
N ALA A 90 -7.07 -10.06 8.57
CA ALA A 90 -7.41 -10.09 7.14
C ALA A 90 -8.87 -10.49 6.88
N LEU A 91 -9.39 -11.51 7.58
CA LEU A 91 -10.78 -11.93 7.48
C LEU A 91 -11.75 -10.85 8.04
N GLU A 92 -11.42 -10.24 9.16
CA GLU A 92 -12.18 -9.12 9.72
C GLU A 92 -12.33 -7.99 8.70
N LEU A 93 -11.20 -7.51 8.15
CA LEU A 93 -11.19 -6.44 7.15
C LEU A 93 -11.94 -6.82 5.86
N ALA A 94 -11.81 -8.08 5.40
CA ALA A 94 -12.43 -8.51 4.16
C ALA A 94 -13.94 -8.76 4.29
N LEU A 95 -14.39 -9.32 5.42
CA LEU A 95 -15.78 -9.71 5.60
C LEU A 95 -16.66 -8.60 6.15
N LEU A 96 -16.13 -7.78 7.07
CA LEU A 96 -16.86 -6.67 7.66
C LEU A 96 -16.72 -5.38 6.84
N SER A 97 -15.57 -5.21 6.18
CA SER A 97 -15.24 -4.01 5.39
C SER A 97 -15.44 -2.70 6.15
N GLU A 98 -15.29 -2.75 7.47
CA GLU A 98 -15.29 -1.54 8.30
C GLU A 98 -14.05 -0.70 7.99
N PRO A 99 -14.18 0.64 7.94
CA PRO A 99 -13.05 1.51 7.73
C PRO A 99 -12.01 1.37 8.85
N LEU A 100 -10.76 1.11 8.49
CA LEU A 100 -9.61 1.13 9.39
C LEU A 100 -8.91 2.48 9.22
N ASP A 101 -8.71 3.22 10.31
CA ASP A 101 -7.98 4.49 10.27
C ASP A 101 -6.46 4.28 10.14
N ALA A 102 -5.72 5.36 9.94
CA ALA A 102 -4.27 5.32 9.76
C ALA A 102 -3.54 4.74 10.99
N ALA A 103 -4.01 5.04 12.20
CA ALA A 103 -3.41 4.53 13.43
C ALA A 103 -3.63 3.02 13.57
N GLY A 104 -4.84 2.53 13.35
CA GLY A 104 -5.14 1.10 13.34
C GLY A 104 -4.42 0.35 12.20
N ALA A 105 -4.24 0.98 11.04
CA ALA A 105 -3.47 0.41 9.93
C ALA A 105 -1.97 0.26 10.28
N LEU A 106 -1.40 1.23 11.00
CA LEU A 106 -0.04 1.15 11.53
C LEU A 106 0.10 0.05 12.58
N GLU A 107 -0.82 -0.02 13.54
CA GLU A 107 -0.83 -1.05 14.59
C GLU A 107 -0.96 -2.45 14.01
N ALA A 108 -1.81 -2.62 13.00
CA ALA A 108 -1.98 -3.89 12.29
C ALA A 108 -0.79 -4.27 11.39
N GLY A 109 0.19 -3.39 11.19
CA GLY A 109 1.31 -3.59 10.28
C GLY A 109 0.95 -3.43 8.80
N LEU A 110 -0.24 -2.89 8.48
CA LEU A 110 -0.68 -2.67 7.11
C LEU A 110 0.14 -1.58 6.41
N ILE A 111 0.60 -0.59 7.18
CA ILE A 111 1.47 0.50 6.74
C ILE A 111 2.67 0.65 7.68
N ASN A 112 3.69 1.38 7.23
CA ASN A 112 4.94 1.51 7.97
C ASN A 112 5.02 2.80 8.80
N ARG A 113 4.28 3.85 8.39
CA ARG A 113 4.38 5.15 9.05
C ARG A 113 3.13 6.00 8.86
N VAL A 114 2.77 6.74 9.89
CA VAL A 114 1.74 7.78 9.84
C VAL A 114 2.39 9.13 10.08
N VAL A 115 1.99 10.13 9.32
CA VAL A 115 2.47 11.52 9.42
C VAL A 115 1.29 12.48 9.32
N ALA A 116 1.46 13.72 9.75
CA ALA A 116 0.48 14.77 9.52
C ALA A 116 0.25 14.97 8.01
N ALA A 117 -0.97 15.30 7.61
CA ALA A 117 -1.34 15.37 6.20
C ALA A 117 -0.49 16.38 5.40
N ASP A 118 -0.10 17.48 6.00
CA ASP A 118 0.76 18.53 5.42
C ASP A 118 2.24 18.13 5.32
N ALA A 119 2.66 17.12 6.10
CA ALA A 119 4.03 16.60 6.08
C ALA A 119 4.22 15.41 5.11
N LEU A 120 3.13 14.85 4.57
CA LEU A 120 3.17 13.60 3.80
C LEU A 120 4.15 13.65 2.62
N ASP A 121 4.07 14.70 1.80
CA ASP A 121 4.91 14.82 0.61
C ASP A 121 6.39 14.97 0.98
N SER A 122 6.71 15.84 1.96
CA SER A 122 8.10 16.06 2.40
C SER A 122 8.72 14.81 3.00
N GLU A 123 7.98 14.06 3.81
CA GLU A 123 8.44 12.82 4.45
C GLU A 123 8.62 11.69 3.43
N THR A 124 7.71 11.62 2.46
CA THR A 124 7.82 10.64 1.36
C THR A 124 9.05 10.94 0.49
N MET A 125 9.26 12.20 0.12
CA MET A 125 10.42 12.62 -0.68
C MET A 125 11.73 12.39 0.08
N ALA A 126 11.80 12.70 1.36
CA ALA A 126 12.98 12.46 2.18
C ALA A 126 13.36 10.96 2.21
N LEU A 127 12.36 10.07 2.33
CA LEU A 127 12.59 8.63 2.25
C LEU A 127 13.06 8.21 0.86
N ALA A 128 12.42 8.71 -0.20
CA ALA A 128 12.77 8.41 -1.59
C ALA A 128 14.22 8.81 -1.90
N GLU A 129 14.63 10.02 -1.49
CA GLU A 129 16.00 10.49 -1.65
C GLU A 129 17.01 9.64 -0.86
N LYS A 130 16.67 9.27 0.38
CA LYS A 130 17.51 8.38 1.19
C LYS A 130 17.74 7.04 0.48
N LEU A 131 16.70 6.42 -0.05
CA LEU A 131 16.81 5.17 -0.77
C LEU A 131 17.53 5.33 -2.11
N ALA A 132 17.32 6.43 -2.82
CA ALA A 132 18.00 6.71 -4.09
C ALA A 132 19.53 6.86 -3.96
N ARG A 133 20.01 7.32 -2.80
CA ARG A 133 21.46 7.42 -2.48
C ARG A 133 22.06 6.11 -1.97
N GLY A 134 21.23 5.12 -1.70
CA GLY A 134 21.66 3.84 -1.15
C GLY A 134 22.12 2.82 -2.20
N PRO A 135 22.51 1.62 -1.76
CA PRO A 135 23.02 0.56 -2.63
C PRO A 135 21.88 -0.11 -3.42
N THR A 136 21.49 0.49 -4.54
CA THR A 136 20.31 0.08 -5.36
C THR A 136 20.32 -1.39 -5.77
N HIS A 137 21.50 -1.97 -6.07
CA HIS A 137 21.62 -3.39 -6.39
C HIS A 137 21.30 -4.29 -5.17
N ALA A 138 21.75 -3.91 -3.98
CA ALA A 138 21.43 -4.64 -2.75
C ALA A 138 19.94 -4.56 -2.43
N TYR A 139 19.33 -3.39 -2.60
CA TYR A 139 17.87 -3.24 -2.43
C TYR A 139 17.09 -4.13 -3.39
N ALA A 140 17.45 -4.14 -4.69
CA ALA A 140 16.82 -4.99 -5.68
C ALA A 140 16.93 -6.48 -5.32
N ALA A 141 18.13 -6.93 -4.92
CA ALA A 141 18.37 -8.33 -4.54
C ALA A 141 17.58 -8.71 -3.27
N THR A 142 17.61 -7.85 -2.24
CA THR A 142 16.87 -8.07 -0.98
C THR A 142 15.37 -8.17 -1.24
N ARG A 143 14.83 -7.22 -2.01
CA ARG A 143 13.41 -7.20 -2.38
C ARG A 143 13.00 -8.47 -3.11
N ARG A 144 13.79 -8.90 -4.10
CA ARG A 144 13.54 -10.13 -4.85
C ARG A 144 13.52 -11.34 -3.92
N LEU A 145 14.53 -11.51 -3.07
CA LEU A 145 14.63 -12.66 -2.16
C LEU A 145 13.47 -12.68 -1.14
N ILE A 146 13.03 -11.53 -0.64
CA ILE A 146 11.87 -11.46 0.25
C ILE A 146 10.61 -11.87 -0.52
N ASN A 147 10.38 -11.35 -1.72
CA ASN A 147 9.21 -11.70 -2.53
C ASN A 147 9.18 -13.19 -2.94
N GLU A 148 10.35 -13.79 -3.17
CA GLU A 148 10.47 -15.23 -3.49
C GLU A 148 10.28 -16.13 -2.26
N SER A 149 10.35 -15.59 -1.04
CA SER A 149 10.23 -16.36 0.21
C SER A 149 8.78 -16.54 0.68
N PHE A 150 7.83 -15.90 0.03
CA PHE A 150 6.41 -15.97 0.36
C PHE A 150 5.68 -17.08 -0.39
#